data_7d10e19a06823c212ae55644847ba092
#
_entry.id   7d10e19a06823c212ae55644847ba092
#
_cell.length_a   1.000
_cell.length_b   1.000
_cell.length_c   1.000
_cell.angle_alpha   90.00
_cell.angle_beta   90.00
_cell.angle_gamma   90.00
#
_symmetry.space_group_name_H-M   'P 1'
#
loop_
_entity.id
_entity.type
_entity.pdbx_description
1 polymer ?
#
loop_
_entity_poly.entity_id
_entity_poly.type
_entity_poly.pdbx_seq_one_letter_code
_entity_poly.pdbx_strand_id
1 'polypeptide(L)'
;MTAQINRQFLLARRPQGLPDRETFSYAETAVGEPAESEILVRNEYLSLDPAMRGWMNDAKSYIPPVGIGEVMRALGVGKVVASRHADFAVGDYVNGALGVQDYFLGKPKGFYKVDPSRAPLPLYLSALGMTGMTAYFALLDVGQPKAGETVVISGAAGAVGSIAGQIAKLKGCRVVGIAGGAAKCKTLIDEFGFDGAIDYKNEDVSAGLKRECPKGVDVYFDNVGGDILDAVLTRLAHKARVVLCGAISQYNNKQAVKGPANYLSLLVNSARMEGMVVMSYAPRFAEAAQEMGGWLASGKIKSKEDIVEGLQTFPETLLKLFSGENLGKLVLKVD
;
A
#
# COMPACT_ATOMS: atom_id res chain seq x y z
N MET A 1 15.99 -38.03 2.62
CA MET A 1 15.25 -36.79 2.97
C MET A 1 14.59 -36.33 1.69
N THR A 2 13.27 -36.20 1.65
CA THR A 2 12.58 -35.60 0.50
C THR A 2 13.06 -34.16 0.36
N ALA A 3 13.49 -33.79 -0.86
CA ALA A 3 13.90 -32.40 -1.14
C ALA A 3 12.74 -31.48 -0.81
N GLN A 4 13.03 -30.41 -0.05
CA GLN A 4 12.05 -29.38 0.28
C GLN A 4 11.70 -28.63 -1.01
N ILE A 5 10.40 -28.44 -1.27
CA ILE A 5 9.90 -27.81 -2.49
C ILE A 5 9.59 -26.34 -2.22
N ASN A 6 9.97 -25.47 -3.14
CA ASN A 6 9.59 -24.05 -3.20
C ASN A 6 8.50 -23.88 -4.24
N ARG A 7 7.27 -23.61 -3.81
CA ARG A 7 6.15 -23.24 -4.68
C ARG A 7 6.28 -21.77 -5.03
N GLN A 8 6.08 -21.40 -6.29
CA GLN A 8 6.35 -20.06 -6.79
C GLN A 8 5.29 -19.63 -7.81
N PHE A 9 4.97 -18.34 -7.84
CA PHE A 9 4.26 -17.72 -8.95
C PHE A 9 5.21 -16.83 -9.76
N LEU A 10 5.37 -17.17 -11.03
CA LEU A 10 6.20 -16.44 -11.98
C LEU A 10 5.30 -15.55 -12.85
N LEU A 11 5.82 -14.40 -13.30
CA LEU A 11 5.12 -13.59 -14.31
C LEU A 11 5.22 -14.30 -15.66
N ALA A 12 4.12 -14.89 -16.14
CA ALA A 12 4.09 -15.63 -17.39
C ALA A 12 3.89 -14.71 -18.61
N ARG A 13 3.07 -13.68 -18.46
CA ARG A 13 2.80 -12.69 -19.49
C ARG A 13 2.46 -11.32 -18.92
N ARG A 14 2.62 -10.27 -19.72
CA ARG A 14 2.21 -8.93 -19.31
C ARG A 14 0.70 -8.75 -19.52
N PRO A 15 -0.05 -8.40 -18.45
CA PRO A 15 -1.51 -8.30 -18.54
C PRO A 15 -1.94 -7.06 -19.33
N GLN A 16 -2.96 -7.23 -20.16
CA GLN A 16 -3.69 -6.14 -20.84
C GLN A 16 -4.99 -5.85 -20.07
N GLY A 17 -4.98 -4.81 -19.24
CA GLY A 17 -6.07 -4.55 -18.30
C GLY A 17 -5.84 -5.25 -16.95
N LEU A 18 -6.88 -5.80 -16.34
CA LEU A 18 -6.77 -6.59 -15.12
C LEU A 18 -5.88 -7.83 -15.33
N PRO A 19 -5.00 -8.17 -14.38
CA PRO A 19 -4.35 -9.47 -14.39
C PRO A 19 -5.39 -10.59 -14.30
N ASP A 20 -5.08 -11.71 -14.87
CA ASP A 20 -5.87 -12.95 -14.78
C ASP A 20 -4.96 -14.10 -14.33
N ARG A 21 -5.54 -15.28 -14.20
CA ARG A 21 -4.77 -16.46 -13.77
C ARG A 21 -3.65 -16.81 -14.75
N GLU A 22 -3.83 -16.57 -16.05
CA GLU A 22 -2.83 -16.82 -17.10
C GLU A 22 -1.69 -15.78 -17.09
N THR A 23 -1.86 -14.66 -16.38
CA THR A 23 -0.79 -13.70 -16.14
C THR A 23 0.37 -14.32 -15.37
N PHE A 24 0.07 -15.36 -14.59
CA PHE A 24 1.02 -16.04 -13.73
C PHE A 24 1.13 -17.52 -14.09
N SER A 25 2.33 -18.07 -13.95
CA SER A 25 2.56 -19.52 -13.98
C SER A 25 2.96 -19.99 -12.59
N TYR A 26 2.36 -21.08 -12.16
CA TYR A 26 2.76 -21.79 -10.95
C TYR A 26 3.93 -22.70 -11.27
N ALA A 27 4.95 -22.69 -10.42
CA ALA A 27 6.14 -23.53 -10.55
C ALA A 27 6.53 -24.13 -9.19
N GLU A 28 7.11 -25.30 -9.23
CA GLU A 28 7.71 -25.98 -8.09
C GLU A 28 9.19 -26.23 -8.38
N THR A 29 10.05 -25.81 -7.47
CA THR A 29 11.51 -26.01 -7.60
C THR A 29 12.06 -26.57 -6.30
N ALA A 30 13.20 -27.28 -6.37
CA ALA A 30 13.88 -27.70 -5.15
C ALA A 30 14.42 -26.45 -4.41
N VAL A 31 14.29 -26.44 -3.09
CA VAL A 31 14.92 -25.42 -2.25
C VAL A 31 16.43 -25.64 -2.27
N GLY A 32 17.18 -24.60 -2.65
CA GLY A 32 18.64 -24.63 -2.66
C GLY A 32 19.27 -24.25 -1.32
N GLU A 33 20.59 -24.34 -1.24
CA GLU A 33 21.39 -23.91 -0.09
C GLU A 33 21.94 -22.50 -0.35
N PRO A 34 22.05 -21.62 0.69
CA PRO A 34 22.60 -20.31 0.51
C PRO A 34 24.10 -20.34 0.17
N ALA A 35 24.50 -19.58 -0.85
CA ALA A 35 25.88 -19.28 -1.14
C ALA A 35 26.43 -18.21 -0.18
N GLU A 36 27.71 -17.82 -0.33
CA GLU A 36 28.31 -16.79 0.51
C GLU A 36 27.56 -15.45 0.40
N SER A 37 27.29 -14.82 1.52
CA SER A 37 26.49 -13.60 1.68
C SER A 37 25.01 -13.77 1.28
N GLU A 38 24.48 -14.98 1.25
CA GLU A 38 23.07 -15.27 1.00
C GLU A 38 22.38 -15.80 2.25
N ILE A 39 21.05 -15.68 2.22
CA ILE A 39 20.15 -16.25 3.21
C ILE A 39 19.04 -17.04 2.52
N LEU A 40 18.53 -18.03 3.22
CA LEU A 40 17.31 -18.75 2.90
C LEU A 40 16.22 -18.31 3.89
N VAL A 41 15.15 -17.72 3.39
CA VAL A 41 14.02 -17.28 4.21
C VAL A 41 12.80 -18.10 3.88
N ARG A 42 12.16 -18.72 4.88
CA ARG A 42 10.81 -19.25 4.75
C ARG A 42 9.83 -18.11 4.90
N ASN A 43 9.06 -17.85 3.85
CA ASN A 43 8.06 -16.78 3.85
C ASN A 43 6.89 -17.16 4.76
N GLU A 44 6.38 -16.20 5.54
CA GLU A 44 5.19 -16.39 6.36
C GLU A 44 4.02 -15.54 5.89
N TYR A 45 4.31 -14.29 5.52
CA TYR A 45 3.30 -13.35 5.01
C TYR A 45 3.85 -12.55 3.85
N LEU A 46 3.02 -12.34 2.83
CA LEU A 46 3.32 -11.52 1.66
C LEU A 46 2.36 -10.33 1.58
N SER A 47 2.92 -9.18 1.24
CA SER A 47 2.18 -7.95 1.00
C SER A 47 1.59 -7.97 -0.39
N LEU A 48 0.27 -7.84 -0.53
CA LEU A 48 -0.36 -7.58 -1.81
C LEU A 48 -0.64 -6.08 -1.94
N ASP A 49 -0.12 -5.50 -3.01
CA ASP A 49 -0.12 -4.06 -3.23
C ASP A 49 -0.59 -3.70 -4.65
N PRO A 50 -1.39 -2.64 -4.83
CA PRO A 50 -1.81 -2.20 -6.16
C PRO A 50 -0.63 -1.89 -7.09
N ALA A 51 0.52 -1.48 -6.54
CA ALA A 51 1.75 -1.22 -7.26
C ALA A 51 2.27 -2.45 -8.03
N MET A 52 1.95 -3.67 -7.57
CA MET A 52 2.29 -4.92 -8.26
C MET A 52 1.79 -4.92 -9.72
N ARG A 53 0.63 -4.30 -9.98
CA ARG A 53 0.12 -4.17 -11.34
C ARG A 53 1.06 -3.37 -12.24
N GLY A 54 1.62 -2.28 -11.73
CA GLY A 54 2.60 -1.47 -12.45
C GLY A 54 3.92 -2.21 -12.69
N TRP A 55 4.34 -3.06 -11.77
CA TRP A 55 5.58 -3.85 -11.89
C TRP A 55 5.51 -4.93 -12.98
N MET A 56 4.31 -5.30 -13.42
CA MET A 56 4.09 -6.23 -14.54
C MET A 56 4.20 -5.55 -15.91
N ASN A 57 4.22 -4.22 -15.98
CA ASN A 57 4.33 -3.48 -17.23
C ASN A 57 5.79 -3.33 -17.65
N ASP A 58 6.07 -3.43 -18.95
CA ASP A 58 7.38 -3.09 -19.52
C ASP A 58 7.42 -1.59 -19.84
N ALA A 59 7.52 -0.79 -18.80
CA ALA A 59 7.50 0.67 -18.91
C ALA A 59 8.45 1.29 -17.87
N LYS A 60 8.92 2.50 -18.16
CA LYS A 60 9.72 3.29 -17.20
C LYS A 60 8.93 3.55 -15.93
N SER A 61 9.50 3.18 -14.78
CA SER A 61 8.91 3.38 -13.46
C SER A 61 10.02 3.67 -12.45
N TYR A 62 9.64 3.93 -11.18
CA TYR A 62 10.58 4.11 -10.06
C TYR A 62 11.31 2.82 -9.65
N ILE A 63 10.88 1.67 -10.16
CA ILE A 63 11.51 0.35 -9.96
C ILE A 63 11.52 -0.40 -11.29
N PRO A 64 12.54 -1.22 -11.60
CA PRO A 64 12.55 -2.06 -12.80
C PRO A 64 11.33 -2.99 -12.84
N PRO A 65 10.77 -3.28 -14.02
CA PRO A 65 9.69 -4.24 -14.18
C PRO A 65 10.13 -5.65 -13.74
N VAL A 66 9.16 -6.48 -13.42
CA VAL A 66 9.38 -7.93 -13.26
C VAL A 66 9.57 -8.53 -14.66
N GLY A 67 10.59 -9.35 -14.83
CA GLY A 67 10.87 -10.07 -16.07
C GLY A 67 9.88 -11.22 -16.29
N ILE A 68 9.62 -11.54 -17.56
CA ILE A 68 8.84 -12.75 -17.90
C ILE A 68 9.64 -13.97 -17.45
N GLY A 69 8.98 -14.89 -16.72
CA GLY A 69 9.60 -16.08 -16.12
C GLY A 69 10.26 -15.82 -14.75
N GLU A 70 10.32 -14.57 -14.28
CA GLU A 70 10.79 -14.27 -12.93
C GLU A 70 9.68 -14.45 -11.88
N VAL A 71 10.08 -14.76 -10.64
CA VAL A 71 9.15 -14.80 -9.49
C VAL A 71 8.47 -13.45 -9.36
N MET A 72 7.13 -13.44 -9.29
CA MET A 72 6.38 -12.20 -9.10
C MET A 72 6.82 -11.50 -7.83
N ARG A 73 7.23 -10.24 -7.96
CA ARG A 73 7.73 -9.45 -6.83
C ARG A 73 6.65 -9.19 -5.82
N ALA A 74 6.97 -9.45 -4.55
CA ALA A 74 6.17 -9.07 -3.40
C ALA A 74 7.10 -8.70 -2.23
N LEU A 75 6.71 -7.71 -1.43
CA LEU A 75 7.29 -7.55 -0.10
C LEU A 75 6.73 -8.64 0.80
N GLY A 76 7.51 -9.06 1.79
CA GLY A 76 7.07 -10.10 2.70
C GLY A 76 7.81 -10.06 4.03
N VAL A 77 7.30 -10.81 4.98
CA VAL A 77 8.00 -11.16 6.22
C VAL A 77 8.13 -12.66 6.31
N GLY A 78 9.30 -13.11 6.76
CA GLY A 78 9.60 -14.53 6.90
C GLY A 78 10.74 -14.78 7.87
N LYS A 79 10.97 -16.04 8.15
CA LYS A 79 12.00 -16.51 9.07
C LYS A 79 13.22 -17.03 8.32
N VAL A 80 14.40 -16.56 8.71
CA VAL A 80 15.68 -17.10 8.20
C VAL A 80 15.84 -18.54 8.68
N VAL A 81 15.92 -19.48 7.75
CA VAL A 81 16.06 -20.92 8.03
C VAL A 81 17.46 -21.45 7.72
N ALA A 82 18.22 -20.77 6.85
CA ALA A 82 19.64 -20.99 6.64
C ALA A 82 20.32 -19.67 6.28
N SER A 83 21.58 -19.50 6.65
CA SER A 83 22.32 -18.27 6.40
C SER A 83 23.81 -18.50 6.25
N ARG A 84 24.40 -17.78 5.28
CA ARG A 84 25.84 -17.56 5.14
C ARG A 84 26.17 -16.05 5.06
N HIS A 85 25.30 -15.23 5.69
CA HIS A 85 25.44 -13.76 5.75
C HIS A 85 25.78 -13.32 7.18
N ALA A 86 26.72 -12.38 7.32
CA ALA A 86 27.21 -11.95 8.63
C ALA A 86 26.12 -11.30 9.53
N ASP A 87 25.22 -10.53 8.91
CA ASP A 87 24.23 -9.74 9.65
C ASP A 87 22.90 -10.47 9.92
N PHE A 88 22.64 -11.61 9.26
CA PHE A 88 21.39 -12.35 9.39
C PHE A 88 21.64 -13.77 9.89
N ALA A 89 21.15 -14.10 11.06
CA ALA A 89 21.29 -15.42 11.68
C ALA A 89 20.06 -16.29 11.45
N VAL A 90 20.22 -17.60 11.50
CA VAL A 90 19.11 -18.57 11.55
C VAL A 90 18.22 -18.24 12.75
N GLY A 91 16.92 -18.14 12.51
CA GLY A 91 15.94 -17.75 13.53
C GLY A 91 15.53 -16.30 13.48
N ASP A 92 16.29 -15.40 12.84
CA ASP A 92 15.88 -14.01 12.63
C ASP A 92 14.61 -13.94 11.78
N TYR A 93 13.74 -13.01 12.10
CA TYR A 93 12.65 -12.61 11.22
C TYR A 93 13.07 -11.38 10.41
N VAL A 94 12.73 -11.39 9.13
CA VAL A 94 13.13 -10.33 8.20
C VAL A 94 11.95 -9.84 7.37
N ASN A 95 11.98 -8.55 7.03
CA ASN A 95 11.13 -7.94 6.01
C ASN A 95 12.00 -7.62 4.79
N GLY A 96 11.49 -7.91 3.59
CA GLY A 96 12.19 -7.63 2.33
C GLY A 96 11.39 -8.01 1.11
N ALA A 97 12.02 -7.92 -0.07
CA ALA A 97 11.44 -8.34 -1.33
C ALA A 97 11.53 -9.86 -1.49
N LEU A 98 10.66 -10.59 -0.82
CA LEU A 98 10.69 -12.05 -0.73
C LEU A 98 10.09 -12.75 -1.95
N GLY A 99 9.28 -12.06 -2.77
CA GLY A 99 8.58 -12.63 -3.92
C GLY A 99 7.41 -13.54 -3.54
N VAL A 100 6.56 -13.84 -4.51
CA VAL A 100 5.40 -14.73 -4.33
C VAL A 100 5.85 -16.18 -4.43
N GLN A 101 6.36 -16.70 -3.31
CA GLN A 101 6.94 -18.02 -3.19
C GLN A 101 7.00 -18.48 -1.72
N ASP A 102 7.26 -19.79 -1.47
CA ASP A 102 7.43 -20.31 -0.12
C ASP A 102 8.78 -19.91 0.49
N TYR A 103 9.83 -19.93 -0.31
CA TYR A 103 11.20 -19.68 0.14
C TYR A 103 11.90 -18.65 -0.75
N PHE A 104 12.48 -17.64 -0.14
CA PHE A 104 13.43 -16.74 -0.78
C PHE A 104 14.85 -17.24 -0.55
N LEU A 105 15.63 -17.41 -1.62
CA LEU A 105 17.05 -17.69 -1.56
C LEU A 105 17.82 -16.61 -2.30
N GLY A 106 18.76 -15.94 -1.62
CA GLY A 106 19.57 -14.90 -2.25
C GLY A 106 20.18 -13.91 -1.27
N LYS A 107 20.76 -12.85 -1.81
CA LYS A 107 21.35 -11.76 -1.03
C LYS A 107 20.27 -10.83 -0.48
N PRO A 108 20.26 -10.53 0.83
CA PRO A 108 19.21 -9.77 1.51
C PRO A 108 19.34 -8.25 1.27
N LYS A 109 19.36 -7.82 0.02
CA LYS A 109 19.52 -6.41 -0.33
C LYS A 109 18.29 -5.60 0.09
N GLY A 110 18.47 -4.66 1.01
CA GLY A 110 17.41 -3.80 1.53
C GLY A 110 16.51 -4.51 2.55
N PHE A 111 16.88 -5.70 3.02
CA PHE A 111 16.17 -6.39 4.09
C PHE A 111 16.51 -5.76 5.43
N TYR A 112 15.55 -5.86 6.36
CA TYR A 112 15.76 -5.47 7.75
C TYR A 112 15.10 -6.50 8.69
N LYS A 113 15.67 -6.62 9.89
CA LYS A 113 15.14 -7.50 10.92
C LYS A 113 13.87 -6.93 11.53
N VAL A 114 12.93 -7.80 11.82
CA VAL A 114 11.69 -7.48 12.54
C VAL A 114 11.58 -8.35 13.78
N ASP A 115 10.90 -7.85 14.79
CA ASP A 115 10.78 -8.53 16.08
C ASP A 115 9.31 -8.91 16.33
N PRO A 116 8.94 -10.21 16.20
CA PRO A 116 7.59 -10.67 16.43
C PRO A 116 7.11 -10.53 17.88
N SER A 117 8.03 -10.30 18.84
CA SER A 117 7.66 -10.03 20.23
C SER A 117 7.15 -8.61 20.46
N ARG A 118 7.49 -7.68 19.56
CA ARG A 118 7.08 -6.25 19.63
C ARG A 118 5.77 -5.99 18.89
N ALA A 119 5.55 -6.69 17.78
CA ALA A 119 4.33 -6.54 17.00
C ALA A 119 4.06 -7.80 16.17
N PRO A 120 2.78 -8.14 15.90
CA PRO A 120 2.44 -9.21 14.98
C PRO A 120 3.09 -9.00 13.60
N LEU A 121 3.56 -10.07 12.97
CA LEU A 121 4.28 -10.01 11.69
C LEU A 121 3.54 -9.25 10.57
N PRO A 122 2.19 -9.37 10.40
CA PRO A 122 1.48 -8.60 9.39
C PRO A 122 1.58 -7.09 9.56
N LEU A 123 1.78 -6.57 10.79
CA LEU A 123 1.97 -5.14 11.03
C LEU A 123 3.22 -4.58 10.34
N TYR A 124 4.26 -5.40 10.16
CA TYR A 124 5.48 -5.01 9.43
C TYR A 124 5.26 -4.96 7.90
N LEU A 125 4.10 -5.38 7.39
CA LEU A 125 3.66 -5.19 6.01
C LEU A 125 2.61 -4.08 5.86
N SER A 126 2.08 -3.59 6.97
CA SER A 126 1.03 -2.55 7.05
C SER A 126 1.55 -1.27 7.72
N ALA A 127 1.09 -0.95 8.91
CA ALA A 127 1.39 0.31 9.60
C ALA A 127 2.89 0.49 9.93
N LEU A 128 3.64 -0.57 10.25
CA LEU A 128 5.08 -0.53 10.48
C LEU A 128 5.91 -0.86 9.22
N GLY A 129 5.24 -1.08 8.09
CA GLY A 129 5.85 -1.40 6.81
C GLY A 129 5.74 -0.27 5.79
N MET A 130 5.92 -0.63 4.52
CA MET A 130 5.97 0.32 3.40
C MET A 130 4.71 1.18 3.30
N THR A 131 3.52 0.63 3.56
CA THR A 131 2.26 1.39 3.48
C THR A 131 2.11 2.40 4.60
N GLY A 132 2.59 2.08 5.81
CA GLY A 132 2.66 3.04 6.92
C GLY A 132 3.65 4.17 6.66
N MET A 133 4.85 3.83 6.16
CA MET A 133 5.86 4.83 5.75
C MET A 133 5.30 5.74 4.65
N THR A 134 4.57 5.18 3.69
CA THR A 134 3.91 5.95 2.64
C THR A 134 2.88 6.92 3.23
N ALA A 135 2.01 6.45 4.11
CA ALA A 135 1.02 7.29 4.77
C ALA A 135 1.67 8.45 5.56
N TYR A 136 2.72 8.14 6.31
CA TYR A 136 3.45 9.09 7.14
C TYR A 136 4.07 10.21 6.30
N PHE A 137 4.96 9.86 5.38
CA PHE A 137 5.70 10.87 4.62
C PHE A 137 4.83 11.62 3.59
N ALA A 138 3.94 10.91 2.89
CA ALA A 138 3.05 11.56 1.94
C ALA A 138 2.14 12.59 2.62
N LEU A 139 1.62 12.26 3.81
CA LEU A 139 0.76 13.20 4.53
C LEU A 139 1.56 14.33 5.18
N LEU A 140 2.64 14.02 5.90
CA LEU A 140 3.32 15.00 6.74
C LEU A 140 4.31 15.87 5.98
N ASP A 141 5.06 15.31 5.02
CA ASP A 141 6.08 16.06 4.28
C ASP A 141 5.48 16.73 3.03
N VAL A 142 4.57 16.06 2.32
CA VAL A 142 3.96 16.59 1.09
C VAL A 142 2.65 17.29 1.40
N GLY A 143 1.73 16.65 2.11
CA GLY A 143 0.43 17.20 2.48
C GLY A 143 0.52 18.34 3.49
N GLN A 144 1.41 18.24 4.46
CA GLN A 144 1.66 19.26 5.49
C GLN A 144 0.36 19.78 6.14
N PRO A 145 -0.49 18.87 6.69
CA PRO A 145 -1.76 19.25 7.25
C PRO A 145 -1.57 20.09 8.52
N LYS A 146 -2.43 21.11 8.70
CA LYS A 146 -2.44 21.99 9.88
C LYS A 146 -3.72 21.76 10.68
N ALA A 147 -3.65 21.93 11.99
CA ALA A 147 -4.82 21.84 12.86
C ALA A 147 -5.96 22.74 12.36
N GLY A 148 -7.18 22.21 12.34
CA GLY A 148 -8.38 22.87 11.84
C GLY A 148 -8.62 22.77 10.33
N GLU A 149 -7.64 22.30 9.54
CA GLU A 149 -7.80 22.04 8.10
C GLU A 149 -8.67 20.81 7.83
N THR A 150 -9.28 20.77 6.65
CA THR A 150 -10.04 19.62 6.14
C THR A 150 -9.16 18.78 5.25
N VAL A 151 -8.94 17.52 5.66
CA VAL A 151 -8.20 16.52 4.90
C VAL A 151 -9.20 15.54 4.29
N VAL A 152 -9.17 15.37 2.97
CA VAL A 152 -9.94 14.36 2.26
C VAL A 152 -8.99 13.26 1.78
N ILE A 153 -9.40 12.00 1.92
CA ILE A 153 -8.58 10.84 1.55
C ILE A 153 -9.40 9.92 0.64
N SER A 154 -8.93 9.63 -0.55
CA SER A 154 -9.50 8.59 -1.40
C SER A 154 -8.88 7.22 -1.09
N GLY A 155 -9.65 6.13 -1.35
CA GLY A 155 -9.22 4.80 -0.92
C GLY A 155 -9.00 4.74 0.60
N ALA A 156 -9.81 5.48 1.35
CA ALA A 156 -9.62 5.75 2.76
C ALA A 156 -9.66 4.49 3.65
N ALA A 157 -10.36 3.46 3.24
CA ALA A 157 -10.45 2.18 3.96
C ALA A 157 -9.32 1.19 3.59
N GLY A 158 -8.38 1.59 2.71
CA GLY A 158 -7.21 0.80 2.34
C GLY A 158 -6.04 0.97 3.32
N ALA A 159 -4.95 0.24 3.07
CA ALA A 159 -3.77 0.19 3.94
C ALA A 159 -3.13 1.57 4.20
N VAL A 160 -2.94 2.37 3.15
CA VAL A 160 -2.35 3.71 3.26
C VAL A 160 -3.37 4.72 3.77
N GLY A 161 -4.58 4.72 3.16
CA GLY A 161 -5.59 5.73 3.44
C GLY A 161 -6.08 5.72 4.90
N SER A 162 -6.28 4.54 5.48
CA SER A 162 -6.72 4.40 6.87
C SER A 162 -5.70 4.95 7.88
N ILE A 163 -4.43 4.73 7.62
CA ILE A 163 -3.34 5.24 8.47
C ILE A 163 -3.18 6.75 8.27
N ALA A 164 -3.16 7.23 7.02
CA ALA A 164 -3.04 8.67 6.73
C ALA A 164 -4.15 9.49 7.40
N GLY A 165 -5.39 8.98 7.37
CA GLY A 165 -6.50 9.67 8.03
C GLY A 165 -6.37 9.75 9.55
N GLN A 166 -5.94 8.67 10.17
CA GLN A 166 -5.70 8.66 11.62
C GLN A 166 -4.54 9.60 11.98
N ILE A 167 -3.46 9.66 11.19
CA ILE A 167 -2.39 10.63 11.39
C ILE A 167 -2.94 12.07 11.27
N ALA A 168 -3.77 12.34 10.26
CA ALA A 168 -4.41 13.66 10.11
C ALA A 168 -5.28 14.02 11.32
N LYS A 169 -6.01 13.04 11.90
CA LYS A 169 -6.73 13.24 13.18
C LYS A 169 -5.80 13.62 14.31
N LEU A 170 -4.65 12.94 14.45
CA LEU A 170 -3.64 13.27 15.48
C LEU A 170 -3.05 14.68 15.28
N LYS A 171 -3.02 15.20 14.05
CA LYS A 171 -2.60 16.58 13.75
C LYS A 171 -3.72 17.61 13.93
N GLY A 172 -4.91 17.21 14.43
CA GLY A 172 -6.03 18.11 14.73
C GLY A 172 -6.86 18.51 13.52
N CYS A 173 -6.84 17.75 12.45
CA CYS A 173 -7.61 18.01 11.23
C CYS A 173 -9.03 17.43 11.32
N ARG A 174 -9.94 18.02 10.54
CA ARG A 174 -11.17 17.37 10.11
C ARG A 174 -10.82 16.39 8.99
N VAL A 175 -11.24 15.13 9.12
CA VAL A 175 -10.90 14.09 8.15
C VAL A 175 -12.15 13.49 7.52
N VAL A 176 -12.20 13.49 6.20
CA VAL A 176 -13.27 12.89 5.40
C VAL A 176 -12.69 11.79 4.51
N GLY A 177 -13.23 10.60 4.60
CA GLY A 177 -12.79 9.46 3.80
C GLY A 177 -13.73 9.17 2.63
N ILE A 178 -13.16 8.89 1.45
CA ILE A 178 -13.90 8.38 0.30
C ILE A 178 -13.62 6.88 0.21
N ALA A 179 -14.65 6.05 0.36
CA ALA A 179 -14.56 4.59 0.34
C ALA A 179 -15.76 3.97 -0.38
N GLY A 180 -15.69 2.70 -0.75
CA GLY A 180 -16.76 2.01 -1.49
C GLY A 180 -17.59 1.09 -0.59
N GLY A 181 -18.84 1.45 -0.37
CA GLY A 181 -19.82 0.69 0.39
C GLY A 181 -19.98 1.13 1.84
N ALA A 182 -21.21 1.05 2.34
CA ALA A 182 -21.60 1.53 3.65
C ALA A 182 -20.78 0.91 4.81
N ALA A 183 -20.40 -0.36 4.70
CA ALA A 183 -19.60 -1.04 5.73
C ALA A 183 -18.21 -0.40 5.89
N LYS A 184 -17.55 -0.03 4.78
CA LYS A 184 -16.25 0.66 4.82
C LYS A 184 -16.40 2.07 5.38
N CYS A 185 -17.42 2.81 4.95
CA CYS A 185 -17.71 4.14 5.49
C CYS A 185 -17.97 4.09 7.01
N LYS A 186 -18.71 3.08 7.47
CA LYS A 186 -18.94 2.86 8.91
C LYS A 186 -17.64 2.57 9.66
N THR A 187 -16.75 1.73 9.11
CA THR A 187 -15.43 1.47 9.71
C THR A 187 -14.58 2.74 9.81
N LEU A 188 -14.60 3.62 8.80
CA LEU A 188 -13.88 4.89 8.87
C LEU A 188 -14.32 5.74 10.06
N ILE A 189 -15.61 5.85 10.30
CA ILE A 189 -16.17 6.63 11.41
C ILE A 189 -15.92 5.95 12.75
N ASP A 190 -16.38 4.70 12.89
CA ASP A 190 -16.49 4.03 14.19
C ASP A 190 -15.15 3.49 14.70
N GLU A 191 -14.29 3.01 13.80
CA GLU A 191 -13.03 2.38 14.19
C GLU A 191 -11.83 3.33 14.03
N PHE A 192 -11.79 4.14 12.96
CA PHE A 192 -10.65 5.00 12.65
C PHE A 192 -10.86 6.47 13.01
N GLY A 193 -12.06 6.85 13.50
CA GLY A 193 -12.34 8.16 14.04
C GLY A 193 -12.40 9.29 13.02
N PHE A 194 -12.70 9.00 11.75
CA PHE A 194 -12.94 10.03 10.74
C PHE A 194 -14.19 10.84 11.06
N ASP A 195 -14.22 12.10 10.66
CA ASP A 195 -15.35 13.00 10.93
C ASP A 195 -16.47 12.89 9.88
N GLY A 196 -16.19 12.28 8.72
CA GLY A 196 -17.15 12.08 7.65
C GLY A 196 -16.67 11.01 6.68
N ALA A 197 -17.64 10.46 5.94
CA ALA A 197 -17.38 9.46 4.91
C ALA A 197 -18.27 9.69 3.70
N ILE A 198 -17.75 9.38 2.50
CA ILE A 198 -18.45 9.45 1.23
C ILE A 198 -18.39 8.08 0.58
N ASP A 199 -19.55 7.49 0.32
CA ASP A 199 -19.68 6.19 -0.34
C ASP A 199 -19.77 6.35 -1.86
N TYR A 200 -18.63 6.32 -2.53
CA TYR A 200 -18.57 6.52 -3.99
C TYR A 200 -19.32 5.47 -4.81
N LYS A 201 -19.74 4.35 -4.20
CA LYS A 201 -20.53 3.31 -4.88
C LYS A 201 -22.04 3.65 -4.87
N ASN A 202 -22.51 4.40 -3.90
CA ASN A 202 -23.93 4.65 -3.67
C ASN A 202 -24.34 6.13 -3.69
N GLU A 203 -23.37 7.07 -3.74
CA GLU A 203 -23.64 8.50 -3.87
C GLU A 203 -22.69 9.19 -4.85
N ASP A 204 -23.13 10.34 -5.36
CA ASP A 204 -22.28 11.22 -6.15
C ASP A 204 -21.19 11.83 -5.26
N VAL A 205 -19.94 11.68 -5.67
CA VAL A 205 -18.78 12.16 -4.88
C VAL A 205 -18.81 13.68 -4.72
N SER A 206 -19.22 14.42 -5.75
CA SER A 206 -19.28 15.89 -5.68
C SER A 206 -20.35 16.36 -4.70
N ALA A 207 -21.50 15.70 -4.66
CA ALA A 207 -22.54 15.97 -3.66
C ALA A 207 -22.06 15.64 -2.24
N GLY A 208 -21.38 14.49 -2.06
CA GLY A 208 -20.75 14.10 -0.81
C GLY A 208 -19.71 15.13 -0.34
N LEU A 209 -18.83 15.59 -1.22
CA LEU A 209 -17.84 16.61 -0.92
C LEU A 209 -18.48 17.95 -0.54
N LYS A 210 -19.58 18.34 -1.20
CA LYS A 210 -20.32 19.56 -0.84
C LYS A 210 -20.88 19.48 0.57
N ARG A 211 -21.39 18.32 0.97
CA ARG A 211 -21.95 18.06 2.29
C ARG A 211 -20.87 18.02 3.37
N GLU A 212 -19.79 17.24 3.13
CA GLU A 212 -18.77 16.97 4.15
C GLU A 212 -17.69 18.05 4.22
N CYS A 213 -17.44 18.79 3.14
CA CYS A 213 -16.40 19.80 3.04
C CYS A 213 -16.96 21.17 2.63
N PRO A 214 -17.88 21.78 3.44
CA PRO A 214 -18.55 23.02 3.06
C PRO A 214 -17.59 24.20 2.87
N LYS A 215 -16.44 24.20 3.55
CA LYS A 215 -15.39 25.24 3.46
C LYS A 215 -14.31 24.91 2.41
N GLY A 216 -14.42 23.79 1.70
CA GLY A 216 -13.42 23.30 0.77
C GLY A 216 -12.48 22.25 1.36
N VAL A 217 -11.54 21.79 0.54
CA VAL A 217 -10.56 20.74 0.85
C VAL A 217 -9.18 21.37 0.93
N ASP A 218 -8.56 21.36 2.11
CA ASP A 218 -7.22 21.92 2.32
C ASP A 218 -6.11 20.94 1.92
N VAL A 219 -6.30 19.66 2.23
CA VAL A 219 -5.39 18.58 1.81
C VAL A 219 -6.20 17.46 1.18
N TYR A 220 -5.85 17.08 -0.04
CA TYR A 220 -6.37 15.88 -0.66
C TYR A 220 -5.26 14.84 -0.77
N PHE A 221 -5.46 13.69 -0.13
CA PHE A 221 -4.56 12.55 -0.20
C PHE A 221 -5.13 11.54 -1.19
N ASP A 222 -4.55 11.47 -2.39
CA ASP A 222 -5.07 10.69 -3.49
C ASP A 222 -4.40 9.34 -3.64
N ASN A 223 -5.18 8.26 -3.45
CA ASN A 223 -4.81 6.88 -3.75
C ASN A 223 -5.47 6.35 -5.03
N VAL A 224 -6.44 7.07 -5.60
CA VAL A 224 -7.37 6.54 -6.60
C VAL A 224 -7.22 7.18 -7.99
N GLY A 225 -7.06 8.50 -8.06
CA GLY A 225 -7.04 9.23 -9.34
C GLY A 225 -8.42 9.27 -10.02
N GLY A 226 -8.41 9.51 -11.33
CA GLY A 226 -9.60 9.48 -12.19
C GLY A 226 -10.71 10.44 -11.76
N ASP A 227 -11.96 9.99 -11.85
CA ASP A 227 -13.15 10.82 -11.59
C ASP A 227 -13.21 11.32 -10.14
N ILE A 228 -12.68 10.57 -9.18
CA ILE A 228 -12.62 11.02 -7.77
C ILE A 228 -11.65 12.18 -7.63
N LEU A 229 -10.47 12.11 -8.25
CA LEU A 229 -9.54 13.24 -8.29
C LEU A 229 -10.20 14.48 -8.92
N ASP A 230 -10.86 14.29 -10.07
CA ASP A 230 -11.55 15.39 -10.77
C ASP A 230 -12.65 16.03 -9.92
N ALA A 231 -13.44 15.23 -9.21
CA ALA A 231 -14.46 15.75 -8.31
C ALA A 231 -13.84 16.57 -7.16
N VAL A 232 -12.77 16.07 -6.52
CA VAL A 232 -12.10 16.80 -5.43
C VAL A 232 -11.47 18.10 -5.91
N LEU A 233 -10.88 18.12 -7.10
CA LEU A 233 -10.30 19.35 -7.68
C LEU A 233 -11.31 20.49 -7.77
N THR A 234 -12.61 20.22 -7.94
CA THR A 234 -13.65 21.26 -7.96
C THR A 234 -13.93 21.90 -6.61
N ARG A 235 -13.40 21.33 -5.52
CA ARG A 235 -13.69 21.73 -4.13
C ARG A 235 -12.46 22.18 -3.33
N LEU A 236 -11.34 22.44 -4.00
CA LEU A 236 -10.12 22.87 -3.33
C LEU A 236 -10.30 24.19 -2.58
N ALA A 237 -9.79 24.25 -1.36
CA ALA A 237 -9.60 25.49 -0.62
C ALA A 237 -8.42 26.30 -1.20
N HIS A 238 -8.31 27.58 -0.81
CA HIS A 238 -7.16 28.39 -1.20
C HIS A 238 -5.85 27.80 -0.63
N LYS A 239 -4.82 27.68 -1.48
CA LYS A 239 -3.51 27.02 -1.16
C LYS A 239 -3.62 25.56 -0.78
N ALA A 240 -4.62 24.85 -1.29
CA ALA A 240 -4.76 23.43 -1.08
C ALA A 240 -3.54 22.64 -1.58
N ARG A 241 -3.33 21.46 -0.98
CA ARG A 241 -2.27 20.52 -1.34
C ARG A 241 -2.90 19.19 -1.78
N VAL A 242 -2.64 18.80 -3.01
CA VAL A 242 -3.06 17.51 -3.57
C VAL A 242 -1.84 16.58 -3.59
N VAL A 243 -1.88 15.54 -2.79
CA VAL A 243 -0.82 14.54 -2.66
C VAL A 243 -1.15 13.34 -3.54
N LEU A 244 -0.41 13.14 -4.62
CA LEU A 244 -0.56 11.98 -5.49
C LEU A 244 0.24 10.80 -4.92
N CYS A 245 -0.43 9.94 -4.15
CA CYS A 245 0.15 8.74 -3.58
C CYS A 245 -0.04 7.53 -4.51
N GLY A 246 -1.16 7.46 -5.22
CA GLY A 246 -1.48 6.38 -6.14
C GLY A 246 -2.63 6.74 -7.07
N ALA A 247 -2.89 5.88 -8.05
CA ALA A 247 -3.96 6.05 -9.02
C ALA A 247 -4.59 4.69 -9.38
N ILE A 248 -5.07 3.95 -8.36
CA ILE A 248 -5.50 2.55 -8.53
C ILE A 248 -6.59 2.39 -9.59
N SER A 249 -7.46 3.40 -9.78
CA SER A 249 -8.48 3.39 -10.82
C SER A 249 -7.90 3.39 -12.25
N GLN A 250 -6.63 3.80 -12.39
CA GLN A 250 -5.97 3.95 -13.69
C GLN A 250 -5.01 2.80 -14.04
N TYR A 251 -4.64 1.95 -13.06
CA TYR A 251 -3.59 0.94 -13.27
C TYR A 251 -3.96 -0.15 -14.28
N ASN A 252 -5.25 -0.41 -14.44
CA ASN A 252 -5.77 -1.43 -15.37
C ASN A 252 -6.29 -0.85 -16.69
N ASN A 253 -6.06 0.43 -16.96
CA ASN A 253 -6.49 1.04 -18.21
C ASN A 253 -5.75 0.43 -19.40
N LYS A 254 -6.52 0.10 -20.47
CA LYS A 254 -5.98 -0.38 -21.75
C LYS A 254 -5.55 0.77 -22.67
N GLN A 255 -6.01 1.97 -22.38
CA GLN A 255 -5.70 3.19 -23.11
C GLN A 255 -4.82 4.10 -22.26
N ALA A 256 -4.20 5.09 -22.91
CA ALA A 256 -3.44 6.11 -22.19
C ALA A 256 -4.29 6.80 -21.13
N VAL A 257 -3.70 7.01 -19.96
CA VAL A 257 -4.35 7.71 -18.84
C VAL A 257 -4.61 9.17 -19.27
N LYS A 258 -5.87 9.60 -19.16
CA LYS A 258 -6.24 11.01 -19.35
C LYS A 258 -5.91 11.77 -18.07
N GLY A 259 -5.32 12.93 -18.19
CA GLY A 259 -5.13 13.85 -17.07
C GLY A 259 -6.47 14.36 -16.52
N PRO A 260 -6.46 14.95 -15.31
CA PRO A 260 -7.66 15.49 -14.72
C PRO A 260 -8.19 16.68 -15.54
N ALA A 261 -9.51 16.71 -15.76
CA ALA A 261 -10.17 17.77 -16.53
C ALA A 261 -10.19 19.11 -15.74
N ASN A 262 -10.32 19.03 -14.42
CA ASN A 262 -10.45 20.16 -13.52
C ASN A 262 -9.12 20.73 -12.99
N TYR A 263 -7.98 20.46 -13.64
CA TYR A 263 -6.67 20.90 -13.16
C TYR A 263 -6.50 22.43 -13.05
N LEU A 264 -7.30 23.22 -13.79
CA LEU A 264 -7.30 24.68 -13.68
C LEU A 264 -7.73 25.19 -12.29
N SER A 265 -8.40 24.34 -11.50
CA SER A 265 -8.69 24.65 -10.09
C SER A 265 -7.42 24.88 -9.27
N LEU A 266 -6.29 24.29 -9.67
CA LEU A 266 -5.00 24.55 -9.02
C LEU A 266 -4.58 26.02 -9.20
N LEU A 267 -4.75 26.57 -10.40
CA LEU A 267 -4.45 27.97 -10.69
C LEU A 267 -5.38 28.91 -9.88
N VAL A 268 -6.69 28.66 -9.95
CA VAL A 268 -7.71 29.51 -9.31
C VAL A 268 -7.51 29.57 -7.79
N ASN A 269 -7.13 28.45 -7.18
CA ASN A 269 -6.95 28.35 -5.72
C ASN A 269 -5.50 28.53 -5.26
N SER A 270 -4.56 28.86 -6.16
CA SER A 270 -3.11 28.90 -5.84
C SER A 270 -2.65 27.59 -5.15
N ALA A 271 -3.24 26.47 -5.55
CA ALA A 271 -3.00 25.16 -4.98
C ALA A 271 -1.82 24.44 -5.68
N ARG A 272 -1.30 23.39 -5.05
CA ARG A 272 -0.30 22.52 -5.67
C ARG A 272 -0.77 21.07 -5.73
N MET A 273 -0.26 20.34 -6.72
CA MET A 273 -0.41 18.90 -6.84
C MET A 273 0.98 18.28 -6.98
N GLU A 274 1.30 17.33 -6.12
CA GLU A 274 2.66 16.80 -5.98
C GLU A 274 2.64 15.28 -5.81
N GLY A 275 3.49 14.59 -6.60
CA GLY A 275 3.69 13.14 -6.50
C GLY A 275 4.72 12.77 -5.44
N MET A 276 4.59 11.58 -4.87
CA MET A 276 5.49 11.07 -3.84
C MET A 276 5.91 9.63 -4.12
N VAL A 277 7.19 9.34 -4.01
CA VAL A 277 7.75 7.99 -4.00
C VAL A 277 8.38 7.74 -2.64
N VAL A 278 7.82 6.83 -1.86
CA VAL A 278 8.23 6.57 -0.47
C VAL A 278 9.71 6.19 -0.33
N MET A 279 10.32 5.53 -1.32
CA MET A 279 11.74 5.16 -1.30
C MET A 279 12.68 6.37 -1.23
N SER A 280 12.24 7.55 -1.65
CA SER A 280 13.00 8.80 -1.50
C SER A 280 13.20 9.21 -0.02
N TYR A 281 12.38 8.67 0.86
CA TYR A 281 12.40 8.91 2.31
C TYR A 281 13.10 7.80 3.10
N ALA A 282 13.69 6.80 2.44
CA ALA A 282 14.33 5.66 3.10
C ALA A 282 15.31 6.03 4.23
N PRO A 283 16.14 7.09 4.12
CA PRO A 283 17.02 7.51 5.21
C PRO A 283 16.29 7.92 6.50
N ARG A 284 15.00 8.28 6.42
CA ARG A 284 14.16 8.71 7.54
C ARG A 284 13.17 7.65 8.03
N PHE A 285 13.22 6.43 7.49
CA PHE A 285 12.29 5.36 7.88
C PHE A 285 12.35 5.02 9.38
N ALA A 286 13.53 5.12 10.00
CA ALA A 286 13.67 4.87 11.44
C ALA A 286 12.87 5.89 12.28
N GLU A 287 12.87 7.17 11.89
CA GLU A 287 12.07 8.24 12.51
C GLU A 287 10.58 7.89 12.47
N ALA A 288 10.07 7.60 11.27
CA ALA A 288 8.67 7.25 11.08
C ALA A 288 8.28 5.96 11.82
N ALA A 289 9.13 4.94 11.79
CA ALA A 289 8.88 3.67 12.49
C ALA A 289 8.78 3.85 14.01
N GLN A 290 9.62 4.72 14.59
CA GLN A 290 9.57 5.03 16.01
C GLN A 290 8.27 5.74 16.39
N GLU A 291 7.88 6.78 15.66
CA GLU A 291 6.66 7.55 15.94
C GLU A 291 5.41 6.71 15.72
N MET A 292 5.33 5.99 14.59
CA MET A 292 4.23 5.07 14.26
C MET A 292 4.10 3.94 15.29
N GLY A 293 5.23 3.35 15.72
CA GLY A 293 5.26 2.34 16.75
C GLY A 293 4.71 2.85 18.09
N GLY A 294 5.07 4.09 18.47
CA GLY A 294 4.52 4.75 19.66
C GLY A 294 3.00 4.99 19.56
N TRP A 295 2.50 5.41 18.39
CA TRP A 295 1.06 5.60 18.19
C TRP A 295 0.28 4.29 18.21
N LEU A 296 0.82 3.24 17.60
CA LEU A 296 0.22 1.90 17.67
C LEU A 296 0.18 1.35 19.09
N ALA A 297 1.31 1.39 19.81
CA ALA A 297 1.40 0.88 21.18
C ALA A 297 0.47 1.62 22.15
N SER A 298 0.25 2.93 21.93
CA SER A 298 -0.68 3.74 22.73
C SER A 298 -2.14 3.69 22.25
N GLY A 299 -2.44 2.93 21.21
CA GLY A 299 -3.78 2.85 20.62
C GLY A 299 -4.26 4.12 19.92
N LYS A 300 -3.37 5.09 19.67
CA LYS A 300 -3.69 6.34 18.96
C LYS A 300 -3.97 6.12 17.48
N ILE A 301 -3.34 5.12 16.89
CA ILE A 301 -3.68 4.62 15.55
C ILE A 301 -3.95 3.12 15.62
N LYS A 302 -4.80 2.65 14.74
CA LYS A 302 -5.16 1.24 14.58
C LYS A 302 -4.81 0.79 13.18
N SER A 303 -4.33 -0.42 13.06
CA SER A 303 -4.10 -1.08 11.77
C SER A 303 -5.12 -2.19 11.59
N LYS A 304 -5.46 -2.46 10.34
CA LYS A 304 -6.37 -3.56 9.98
C LYS A 304 -5.79 -4.31 8.80
N GLU A 305 -5.61 -5.61 9.00
CA GLU A 305 -5.06 -6.52 8.01
C GLU A 305 -6.14 -7.51 7.57
N ASP A 306 -6.36 -7.58 6.26
CA ASP A 306 -7.22 -8.59 5.60
C ASP A 306 -6.29 -9.72 5.17
N ILE A 307 -6.30 -10.82 5.93
CA ILE A 307 -5.39 -11.95 5.75
C ILE A 307 -6.11 -13.05 4.99
N VAL A 308 -5.55 -13.43 3.83
CA VAL A 308 -6.00 -14.58 3.05
C VAL A 308 -4.95 -15.67 3.15
N GLU A 309 -5.36 -16.91 3.39
CA GLU A 309 -4.46 -18.05 3.56
C GLU A 309 -4.26 -18.81 2.24
N GLY A 310 -3.03 -19.33 2.07
CA GLY A 310 -2.63 -20.21 0.99
C GLY A 310 -1.99 -19.50 -0.20
N LEU A 311 -0.71 -19.78 -0.46
CA LEU A 311 0.06 -19.22 -1.57
C LEU A 311 -0.66 -19.37 -2.91
N GLN A 312 -1.33 -20.51 -3.15
CA GLN A 312 -2.02 -20.84 -4.39
C GLN A 312 -3.20 -19.91 -4.71
N THR A 313 -3.71 -19.17 -3.72
CA THR A 313 -4.81 -18.22 -3.92
C THR A 313 -4.32 -16.85 -4.44
N PHE A 314 -3.00 -16.68 -4.62
CA PHE A 314 -2.38 -15.40 -4.97
C PHE A 314 -3.06 -14.69 -6.15
N PRO A 315 -3.32 -15.34 -7.32
CA PRO A 315 -3.88 -14.63 -8.47
C PRO A 315 -5.25 -14.01 -8.17
N GLU A 316 -6.14 -14.78 -7.54
CA GLU A 316 -7.49 -14.34 -7.17
C GLU A 316 -7.46 -13.33 -6.03
N THR A 317 -6.58 -13.53 -5.06
CA THR A 317 -6.44 -12.62 -3.92
C THR A 317 -5.95 -11.25 -4.36
N LEU A 318 -5.00 -11.18 -5.31
CA LEU A 318 -4.53 -9.91 -5.85
C LEU A 318 -5.67 -9.09 -6.48
N LEU A 319 -6.64 -9.74 -7.13
CA LEU A 319 -7.78 -9.06 -7.78
C LEU A 319 -8.70 -8.35 -6.78
N LYS A 320 -8.77 -8.78 -5.52
CA LYS A 320 -9.54 -8.11 -4.46
C LYS A 320 -9.16 -6.63 -4.27
N LEU A 321 -7.90 -6.27 -4.56
CA LEU A 321 -7.45 -4.88 -4.51
C LEU A 321 -8.15 -4.00 -5.54
N PHE A 322 -8.42 -4.54 -6.73
CA PHE A 322 -9.00 -3.80 -7.85
C PHE A 322 -10.53 -3.82 -7.84
N SER A 323 -11.16 -4.83 -7.24
CA SER A 323 -12.61 -4.86 -6.99
C SER A 323 -13.00 -4.05 -5.75
N GLY A 324 -12.00 -3.68 -4.92
CA GLY A 324 -12.23 -2.98 -3.68
C GLY A 324 -12.99 -3.83 -2.65
N GLU A 325 -12.71 -5.13 -2.58
CA GLU A 325 -13.29 -6.03 -1.59
C GLU A 325 -12.53 -6.01 -0.26
N ASN A 326 -11.20 -5.82 -0.30
CA ASN A 326 -10.37 -5.81 0.90
C ASN A 326 -10.69 -4.63 1.84
N LEU A 327 -10.51 -4.84 3.13
CA LEU A 327 -10.57 -3.81 4.16
C LEU A 327 -9.21 -3.71 4.87
N GLY A 328 -8.58 -2.53 4.83
CA GLY A 328 -7.23 -2.36 5.35
C GLY A 328 -6.16 -2.94 4.41
N LYS A 329 -5.09 -3.47 4.98
CA LYS A 329 -3.96 -4.06 4.27
C LYS A 329 -4.26 -5.50 3.86
N LEU A 330 -4.22 -5.76 2.55
CA LEU A 330 -4.35 -7.14 2.06
C LEU A 330 -3.00 -7.87 2.20
N VAL A 331 -3.04 -9.00 2.90
CA VAL A 331 -1.88 -9.84 3.20
C VAL A 331 -2.18 -11.28 2.80
N LEU A 332 -1.25 -11.92 2.15
CA LEU A 332 -1.32 -13.33 1.84
C LEU A 332 -0.46 -14.10 2.85
N LYS A 333 -1.05 -14.98 3.63
CA LYS A 333 -0.34 -15.90 4.52
C LYS A 333 0.13 -17.09 3.71
N VAL A 334 1.42 -17.37 3.75
CA VAL A 334 2.04 -18.55 3.15
C VAL A 334 1.90 -19.70 4.12
N ASP A 335 1.55 -20.89 3.62
CA ASP A 335 1.30 -22.09 4.45
C ASP A 335 2.60 -22.71 5.03
#